data_86469c6c8373646e60e92ad7ecdb076c
#
_entry.id   86469c6c8373646e60e92ad7ecdb076c
#
_cell.length_a   1.000
_cell.length_b   1.000
_cell.length_c   1.000
_cell.angle_alpha   90.00
_cell.angle_beta   90.00
_cell.angle_gamma   90.00
#
_symmetry.space_group_name_H-M   'P 1'
#
loop_
_entity.id
_entity.type
_entity.pdbx_description
1 polymer ?
#
loop_
_entity_poly.entity_id
_entity_poly.type
_entity_poly.pdbx_seq_one_letter_code
_entity_poly.pdbx_strand_id
1 'polypeptide(L)'
;MRETVMSRAGLASDAEVLDRVHRVLGPVDVADDQSLRPAMGKVLKVVTRSGDSSFVKWYRDQTDYQREWDALTHYTPALGSDAPRLIDNDEALKMLLISELHGEPAVGTANEWDPLIHYKAGALVRRLHESSQPVVSDQFARHCAARFEEAAGPLEGVVDSSLLSEARLLIARAMDLSSLTLVPAHRDNHPRNWMVDPGGHVRLIDFAMAEYDPWIVDVFLLEQDYWRTDPQLRVAFLSGYDREMTDEDLIMLKAHHAVSAVVSLASTTGSSATKLEKLKARDMFDSLLGMTLF
;
A
#
# COMPACT_ATOMS: atom_id res chain seq x y z
N MET A 1 26.35 -0.88 -26.25
CA MET A 1 25.04 -0.75 -26.91
C MET A 1 24.02 -1.37 -25.96
N ARG A 2 23.23 -0.57 -25.24
CA ARG A 2 22.09 -1.09 -24.48
C ARG A 2 20.93 -1.19 -25.47
N GLU A 3 20.48 -2.41 -25.77
CA GLU A 3 19.23 -2.63 -26.49
C GLU A 3 18.11 -1.96 -25.69
N THR A 4 17.44 -1.01 -26.31
CA THR A 4 16.23 -0.37 -25.79
C THR A 4 15.15 -1.45 -25.85
N VAL A 5 14.86 -2.10 -24.72
CA VAL A 5 13.72 -3.00 -24.59
C VAL A 5 12.47 -2.15 -24.82
N MET A 6 11.83 -2.33 -25.96
CA MET A 6 10.52 -1.71 -26.23
C MET A 6 9.51 -2.27 -25.22
N SER A 7 9.05 -1.44 -24.29
CA SER A 7 7.98 -1.77 -23.37
C SER A 7 6.76 -2.27 -24.15
N ARG A 8 6.36 -3.53 -23.92
CA ARG A 8 5.13 -4.09 -24.49
C ARG A 8 3.93 -3.33 -23.90
N ALA A 9 3.12 -2.74 -24.77
CA ALA A 9 1.84 -2.16 -24.37
C ALA A 9 0.86 -3.30 -24.08
N GLY A 10 0.69 -3.65 -22.81
CA GLY A 10 -0.28 -4.67 -22.35
C GLY A 10 0.29 -5.65 -21.34
N LEU A 11 -0.60 -6.44 -20.74
CA LEU A 11 -0.26 -7.53 -19.83
C LEU A 11 0.33 -8.69 -20.63
N ALA A 12 1.43 -9.31 -20.14
CA ALA A 12 1.97 -10.54 -20.71
C ALA A 12 0.95 -11.68 -20.59
N SER A 13 1.00 -12.64 -21.50
CA SER A 13 0.13 -13.82 -21.44
C SER A 13 0.58 -14.78 -20.34
N ASP A 14 -0.38 -15.53 -19.78
CA ASP A 14 -0.12 -16.55 -18.77
C ASP A 14 0.93 -17.57 -19.27
N ALA A 15 0.87 -17.93 -20.55
CA ALA A 15 1.79 -18.89 -21.16
C ALA A 15 3.24 -18.39 -21.17
N GLU A 16 3.46 -17.12 -21.52
CA GLU A 16 4.81 -16.52 -21.52
C GLU A 16 5.37 -16.44 -20.09
N VAL A 17 4.54 -16.06 -19.11
CA VAL A 17 4.93 -15.97 -17.71
C VAL A 17 5.22 -17.35 -17.14
N LEU A 18 4.35 -18.33 -17.34
CA LEU A 18 4.56 -19.70 -16.85
C LEU A 18 5.76 -20.38 -17.50
N ASP A 19 6.06 -20.12 -18.79
CA ASP A 19 7.28 -20.59 -19.42
C ASP A 19 8.55 -20.06 -18.74
N ARG A 20 8.54 -18.79 -18.31
CA ARG A 20 9.63 -18.22 -17.49
C ARG A 20 9.72 -18.90 -16.14
N VAL A 21 8.59 -19.10 -15.43
CA VAL A 21 8.56 -19.80 -14.13
C VAL A 21 9.08 -21.22 -14.23
N HIS A 22 8.68 -21.96 -15.26
CA HIS A 22 9.19 -23.32 -15.53
C HIS A 22 10.70 -23.37 -15.75
N ARG A 23 11.28 -22.34 -16.36
CA ARG A 23 12.74 -22.25 -16.52
C ARG A 23 13.49 -22.03 -15.21
N VAL A 24 12.86 -21.38 -14.23
CA VAL A 24 13.47 -21.05 -12.93
C VAL A 24 13.26 -22.16 -11.91
N LEU A 25 12.03 -22.62 -11.74
CA LEU A 25 11.62 -23.57 -10.72
C LEU A 25 11.53 -25.03 -11.20
N GLY A 26 11.66 -25.26 -12.52
CA GLY A 26 11.28 -26.53 -13.12
C GLY A 26 9.74 -26.63 -13.29
N PRO A 27 9.21 -27.83 -13.55
CA PRO A 27 7.78 -28.02 -13.71
C PRO A 27 6.98 -27.62 -12.46
N VAL A 28 6.00 -26.72 -12.66
CA VAL A 28 5.06 -26.29 -11.62
C VAL A 28 3.63 -26.49 -12.09
N ASP A 29 2.71 -26.64 -11.14
CA ASP A 29 1.27 -26.58 -11.34
C ASP A 29 0.75 -25.22 -10.82
N VAL A 30 -0.22 -24.64 -11.52
CA VAL A 30 -0.97 -23.46 -11.01
C VAL A 30 -1.98 -23.99 -10.00
N ALA A 31 -1.78 -23.61 -8.74
CA ALA A 31 -2.64 -24.03 -7.65
C ALA A 31 -3.86 -23.12 -7.46
N ASP A 32 -3.67 -21.80 -7.68
CA ASP A 32 -4.73 -20.80 -7.46
C ASP A 32 -4.46 -19.51 -8.24
N ASP A 33 -5.54 -18.83 -8.65
CA ASP A 33 -5.52 -17.47 -9.23
C ASP A 33 -6.02 -16.49 -8.15
N GLN A 34 -5.12 -15.69 -7.61
CA GLN A 34 -5.40 -14.72 -6.54
C GLN A 34 -5.49 -13.28 -7.08
N SER A 35 -5.76 -13.11 -8.35
CA SER A 35 -5.86 -11.80 -9.00
C SER A 35 -7.10 -11.03 -8.54
N LEU A 36 -6.93 -10.07 -7.63
CA LEU A 36 -8.04 -9.23 -7.13
C LEU A 36 -8.45 -8.15 -8.15
N ARG A 37 -7.50 -7.66 -8.95
CA ARG A 37 -7.71 -6.60 -9.95
C ARG A 37 -7.05 -6.98 -11.28
N PRO A 38 -7.66 -7.87 -12.08
CA PRO A 38 -7.07 -8.34 -13.34
C PRO A 38 -6.73 -7.23 -14.35
N ALA A 39 -7.39 -6.06 -14.22
CA ALA A 39 -7.08 -4.89 -15.03
C ALA A 39 -5.69 -4.28 -14.74
N MET A 40 -5.14 -4.45 -13.54
CA MET A 40 -3.84 -3.92 -13.12
C MET A 40 -2.72 -4.95 -13.29
N GLY A 41 -3.01 -6.23 -13.05
CA GLY A 41 -2.04 -7.31 -13.12
C GLY A 41 -2.65 -8.65 -12.72
N LYS A 42 -1.82 -9.68 -12.70
CA LYS A 42 -2.21 -11.02 -12.26
C LYS A 42 -1.30 -11.54 -11.16
N VAL A 43 -1.86 -12.41 -10.32
CA VAL A 43 -1.17 -13.10 -9.23
C VAL A 43 -1.58 -14.57 -9.24
N LEU A 44 -0.63 -15.45 -9.52
CA LEU A 44 -0.86 -16.90 -9.45
C LEU A 44 -0.02 -17.53 -8.36
N LYS A 45 -0.61 -18.43 -7.59
CA LYS A 45 0.11 -19.37 -6.75
C LYS A 45 0.55 -20.55 -7.59
N VAL A 46 1.83 -20.86 -7.57
CA VAL A 46 2.42 -22.01 -8.26
C VAL A 46 3.07 -22.96 -7.26
N VAL A 47 3.00 -24.25 -7.54
CA VAL A 47 3.55 -25.31 -6.66
C VAL A 47 4.46 -26.21 -7.48
N THR A 48 5.67 -26.45 -7.00
CA THR A 48 6.63 -27.37 -7.59
C THR A 48 6.22 -28.83 -7.30
N ARG A 49 6.83 -29.78 -7.99
CA ARG A 49 6.64 -31.23 -7.71
C ARG A 49 7.12 -31.65 -6.31
N SER A 50 8.02 -30.89 -5.69
CA SER A 50 8.45 -31.09 -4.28
C SER A 50 7.44 -30.58 -3.25
N GLY A 51 6.44 -29.82 -3.69
CA GLY A 51 5.42 -29.22 -2.82
C GLY A 51 5.78 -27.79 -2.36
N ASP A 52 6.89 -27.23 -2.83
CA ASP A 52 7.25 -25.85 -2.52
C ASP A 52 6.36 -24.89 -3.28
N SER A 53 5.80 -23.89 -2.58
CA SER A 53 4.91 -22.89 -3.15
C SER A 53 5.61 -21.56 -3.35
N SER A 54 5.19 -20.86 -4.41
CA SER A 54 5.64 -19.51 -4.74
C SER A 54 4.50 -18.72 -5.37
N PHE A 55 4.63 -17.41 -5.39
CA PHE A 55 3.72 -16.55 -6.14
C PHE A 55 4.43 -15.95 -7.33
N VAL A 56 3.76 -15.95 -8.47
CA VAL A 56 4.17 -15.17 -9.63
C VAL A 56 3.18 -14.03 -9.82
N LYS A 57 3.71 -12.81 -9.85
CA LYS A 57 2.98 -11.58 -10.12
C LYS A 57 3.47 -10.97 -11.41
N TRP A 58 2.59 -10.43 -12.25
CA TRP A 58 3.00 -9.63 -13.40
C TRP A 58 2.02 -8.48 -13.63
N TYR A 59 2.57 -7.36 -14.06
CA TYR A 59 1.91 -6.08 -14.04
C TYR A 59 1.59 -5.57 -15.44
N ARG A 60 0.50 -4.84 -15.57
CA ARG A 60 0.22 -4.09 -16.79
C ARG A 60 1.12 -2.85 -16.87
N ASP A 61 1.24 -2.14 -15.76
CA ASP A 61 1.98 -0.89 -15.67
C ASP A 61 3.44 -1.14 -15.23
N GLN A 62 4.36 -0.39 -15.85
CA GLN A 62 5.79 -0.47 -15.51
C GLN A 62 6.08 0.10 -14.13
N THR A 63 5.31 1.10 -13.71
CA THR A 63 5.53 1.78 -12.42
C THR A 63 5.19 0.84 -11.25
N ASP A 64 4.07 0.08 -11.36
CA ASP A 64 3.68 -0.88 -10.33
C ASP A 64 4.70 -2.03 -10.21
N TYR A 65 5.16 -2.55 -11.37
CA TYR A 65 6.25 -3.53 -11.40
C TYR A 65 7.51 -2.99 -10.74
N GLN A 66 7.94 -1.78 -11.11
CA GLN A 66 9.18 -1.20 -10.62
C GLN A 66 9.14 -0.96 -9.11
N ARG A 67 8.00 -0.45 -8.58
CA ARG A 67 7.83 -0.23 -7.14
C ARG A 67 7.98 -1.51 -6.34
N GLU A 68 7.30 -2.58 -6.72
CA GLU A 68 7.40 -3.84 -5.98
C GLU A 68 8.77 -4.49 -6.16
N TRP A 69 9.37 -4.38 -7.35
CA TRP A 69 10.73 -4.85 -7.59
C TRP A 69 11.75 -4.10 -6.72
N ASP A 70 11.67 -2.77 -6.66
CA ASP A 70 12.52 -1.93 -5.80
C ASP A 70 12.36 -2.32 -4.32
N ALA A 71 11.13 -2.49 -3.86
CA ALA A 71 10.84 -2.87 -2.49
C ALA A 71 11.43 -4.25 -2.15
N LEU A 72 11.19 -5.25 -3.00
CA LEU A 72 11.68 -6.62 -2.79
C LEU A 72 13.21 -6.73 -2.90
N THR A 73 13.85 -5.80 -3.61
CA THR A 73 15.31 -5.79 -3.80
C THR A 73 16.03 -4.99 -2.72
N HIS A 74 15.44 -3.88 -2.27
CA HIS A 74 16.16 -2.89 -1.47
C HIS A 74 15.63 -2.74 -0.03
N TYR A 75 14.31 -2.99 0.22
CA TYR A 75 13.70 -2.75 1.54
C TYR A 75 13.39 -4.03 2.28
N THR A 76 12.72 -4.99 1.65
CA THR A 76 12.29 -6.24 2.30
C THR A 76 13.44 -7.15 2.76
N PRO A 77 14.67 -7.15 2.18
CA PRO A 77 15.76 -7.93 2.72
C PRO A 77 16.08 -7.64 4.19
N ALA A 78 15.82 -6.41 4.68
CA ALA A 78 15.98 -6.05 6.10
C ALA A 78 14.93 -6.71 7.00
N LEU A 79 13.80 -7.15 6.44
CA LEU A 79 12.75 -7.86 7.18
C LEU A 79 13.03 -9.37 7.28
N GLY A 80 13.93 -9.91 6.45
CA GLY A 80 14.29 -11.33 6.46
C GLY A 80 13.12 -12.23 6.08
N SER A 81 12.74 -13.16 6.97
CA SER A 81 11.60 -14.08 6.78
C SER A 81 10.22 -13.42 6.98
N ASP A 82 10.18 -12.15 7.36
CA ASP A 82 8.94 -11.43 7.65
C ASP A 82 8.37 -10.69 6.42
N ALA A 83 9.04 -10.85 5.26
CA ALA A 83 8.57 -10.37 3.97
C ALA A 83 8.88 -11.39 2.87
N PRO A 84 8.17 -11.35 1.72
CA PRO A 84 8.47 -12.21 0.58
C PRO A 84 9.89 -11.96 0.07
N ARG A 85 10.58 -13.04 -0.28
CA ARG A 85 11.89 -12.96 -0.95
C ARG A 85 11.70 -13.02 -2.46
N LEU A 86 12.33 -12.09 -3.18
CA LEU A 86 12.42 -12.16 -4.63
C LEU A 86 13.24 -13.40 -5.04
N ILE A 87 12.64 -14.28 -5.84
CA ILE A 87 13.27 -15.49 -6.38
C ILE A 87 13.85 -15.19 -7.77
N ASP A 88 13.04 -14.56 -8.62
CA ASP A 88 13.40 -14.18 -9.98
C ASP A 88 12.52 -13.01 -10.45
N ASN A 89 12.97 -12.32 -11.50
CA ASN A 89 12.20 -11.28 -12.17
C ASN A 89 12.45 -11.29 -13.67
N ASP A 90 11.50 -10.73 -14.43
CA ASP A 90 11.64 -10.49 -15.85
C ASP A 90 11.02 -9.12 -16.19
N GLU A 91 11.87 -8.15 -16.50
CA GLU A 91 11.45 -6.78 -16.79
C GLU A 91 10.61 -6.69 -18.08
N ALA A 92 10.91 -7.51 -19.09
CA ALA A 92 10.17 -7.49 -20.35
C ALA A 92 8.74 -8.00 -20.18
N LEU A 93 8.53 -8.95 -19.27
CA LEU A 93 7.22 -9.47 -18.89
C LEU A 93 6.60 -8.67 -17.75
N LYS A 94 7.34 -7.77 -17.12
CA LYS A 94 6.98 -7.08 -15.87
C LYS A 94 6.56 -8.08 -14.78
N MET A 95 7.34 -9.14 -14.64
CA MET A 95 7.05 -10.31 -13.79
C MET A 95 7.99 -10.36 -12.59
N LEU A 96 7.42 -10.70 -11.44
CA LEU A 96 8.12 -11.03 -10.20
C LEU A 96 7.74 -12.43 -9.75
N LEU A 97 8.73 -13.26 -9.44
CA LEU A 97 8.54 -14.55 -8.79
C LEU A 97 9.03 -14.43 -7.35
N ILE A 98 8.15 -14.65 -6.38
CA ILE A 98 8.38 -14.42 -4.96
C ILE A 98 8.06 -15.66 -4.12
N SER A 99 8.73 -15.78 -2.97
CA SER A 99 8.43 -16.85 -2.02
C SER A 99 7.06 -16.67 -1.37
N GLU A 100 6.40 -17.81 -1.08
CA GLU A 100 5.24 -17.79 -0.19
C GLU A 100 5.65 -17.50 1.26
N LEU A 101 4.78 -16.83 2.00
CA LEU A 101 4.88 -16.68 3.46
C LEU A 101 3.82 -17.53 4.14
N HIS A 102 4.21 -18.18 5.26
CA HIS A 102 3.28 -18.96 6.06
C HIS A 102 2.38 -18.07 6.90
N GLY A 103 1.12 -18.48 7.04
CA GLY A 103 0.09 -17.80 7.82
C GLY A 103 -1.14 -17.53 6.97
N GLU A 104 -2.09 -16.82 7.56
CA GLU A 104 -3.28 -16.32 6.89
C GLU A 104 -3.39 -14.79 7.05
N PRO A 105 -4.04 -14.07 6.14
CA PRO A 105 -4.28 -12.64 6.32
C PRO A 105 -5.03 -12.39 7.63
N ALA A 106 -4.61 -11.38 8.41
CA ALA A 106 -5.26 -11.06 9.68
C ALA A 106 -6.73 -10.63 9.48
N VAL A 107 -7.06 -10.00 8.35
CA VAL A 107 -8.41 -9.54 8.03
C VAL A 107 -9.41 -10.70 8.03
N GLY A 108 -10.57 -10.49 8.67
CA GLY A 108 -11.63 -11.50 8.76
C GLY A 108 -11.36 -12.59 9.83
N THR A 109 -10.26 -12.51 10.57
CA THR A 109 -9.92 -13.42 11.67
C THR A 109 -9.91 -12.68 13.00
N ALA A 110 -9.73 -13.41 14.12
CA ALA A 110 -9.57 -12.80 15.44
C ALA A 110 -8.33 -11.89 15.53
N ASN A 111 -7.31 -12.11 14.67
CA ASN A 111 -6.08 -11.34 14.62
C ASN A 111 -6.29 -9.91 14.09
N GLU A 112 -7.37 -9.67 13.35
CA GLU A 112 -7.68 -8.36 12.75
C GLU A 112 -7.81 -7.25 13.81
N TRP A 113 -8.38 -7.59 14.97
CA TRP A 113 -8.67 -6.67 16.07
C TRP A 113 -7.86 -6.98 17.34
N ASP A 114 -6.81 -7.80 17.24
CA ASP A 114 -5.94 -8.14 18.38
C ASP A 114 -4.87 -7.04 18.59
N PRO A 115 -4.87 -6.34 19.73
CA PRO A 115 -3.84 -5.34 20.03
C PRO A 115 -2.41 -5.88 19.96
N LEU A 116 -2.17 -7.17 20.29
CA LEU A 116 -0.84 -7.76 20.20
C LEU A 116 -0.38 -7.89 18.74
N ILE A 117 -1.27 -8.21 17.83
CA ILE A 117 -0.97 -8.28 16.39
C ILE A 117 -0.66 -6.87 15.86
N HIS A 118 -1.46 -5.86 16.24
CA HIS A 118 -1.17 -4.45 15.89
C HIS A 118 0.18 -3.99 16.45
N TYR A 119 0.52 -4.34 17.69
CA TYR A 119 1.86 -4.07 18.26
C TYR A 119 2.98 -4.67 17.39
N LYS A 120 2.87 -5.96 17.05
CA LYS A 120 3.87 -6.64 16.22
C LYS A 120 3.95 -6.06 14.81
N ALA A 121 2.82 -5.69 14.21
CA ALA A 121 2.77 -4.99 12.93
C ALA A 121 3.48 -3.64 13.00
N GLY A 122 3.27 -2.86 14.07
CA GLY A 122 3.99 -1.60 14.30
C GLY A 122 5.51 -1.79 14.35
N ALA A 123 5.97 -2.78 15.10
CA ALA A 123 7.40 -3.10 15.18
C ALA A 123 7.98 -3.54 13.80
N LEU A 124 7.20 -4.26 13.01
CA LEU A 124 7.62 -4.73 11.70
C LEU A 124 7.66 -3.57 10.67
N VAL A 125 6.66 -2.69 10.67
CA VAL A 125 6.63 -1.48 9.83
C VAL A 125 7.78 -0.54 10.19
N ARG A 126 8.13 -0.38 11.47
CA ARG A 126 9.33 0.36 11.86
C ARG A 126 10.59 -0.21 11.21
N ARG A 127 10.78 -1.54 11.23
CA ARG A 127 11.93 -2.21 10.58
C ARG A 127 11.97 -1.95 9.08
N LEU A 128 10.80 -1.90 8.42
CA LEU A 128 10.71 -1.52 7.01
C LEU A 128 11.19 -0.08 6.80
N HIS A 129 10.70 0.87 7.61
CA HIS A 129 11.09 2.29 7.51
C HIS A 129 12.57 2.52 7.81
N GLU A 130 13.18 1.70 8.66
CA GLU A 130 14.60 1.74 9.00
C GLU A 130 15.47 0.92 8.01
N SER A 131 14.88 0.26 7.02
CA SER A 131 15.60 -0.63 6.08
C SER A 131 16.55 0.13 5.14
N SER A 132 16.40 1.44 5.02
CA SER A 132 17.24 2.28 4.16
C SER A 132 17.41 3.68 4.77
N GLN A 133 18.38 4.44 4.26
CA GLN A 133 18.61 5.80 4.75
C GLN A 133 17.43 6.70 4.42
N PRO A 134 16.93 7.50 5.40
CA PRO A 134 15.85 8.43 5.15
C PRO A 134 16.29 9.55 4.19
N VAL A 135 15.32 10.07 3.42
CA VAL A 135 15.53 11.18 2.49
C VAL A 135 14.72 12.38 2.96
N VAL A 136 15.31 13.56 2.96
CA VAL A 136 14.60 14.81 3.27
C VAL A 136 14.08 15.41 1.96
N SER A 137 12.78 15.68 1.89
CA SER A 137 12.13 16.19 0.67
C SER A 137 10.91 17.04 1.00
N ASP A 138 10.60 17.97 0.12
CA ASP A 138 9.34 18.75 0.12
C ASP A 138 8.34 18.25 -0.93
N GLN A 139 8.66 17.17 -1.63
CA GLN A 139 7.86 16.66 -2.75
C GLN A 139 6.52 16.07 -2.30
N PHE A 140 6.42 15.49 -1.12
CA PHE A 140 5.17 14.89 -0.62
C PHE A 140 4.02 15.89 -0.58
N ALA A 141 4.21 17.03 0.07
CA ALA A 141 3.17 18.06 0.19
C ALA A 141 2.76 18.62 -1.18
N ARG A 142 3.75 18.87 -2.07
CA ARG A 142 3.48 19.28 -3.45
C ARG A 142 2.70 18.24 -4.24
N HIS A 143 3.02 16.95 -4.06
CA HIS A 143 2.31 15.84 -4.69
C HIS A 143 0.87 15.75 -4.19
N CYS A 144 0.66 15.87 -2.88
CA CYS A 144 -0.68 15.95 -2.29
C CYS A 144 -1.48 17.11 -2.89
N ALA A 145 -0.89 18.31 -2.99
CA ALA A 145 -1.56 19.48 -3.55
C ALA A 145 -1.94 19.26 -5.03
N ALA A 146 -1.02 18.77 -5.84
CA ALA A 146 -1.26 18.52 -7.27
C ALA A 146 -2.38 17.48 -7.48
N ARG A 147 -2.32 16.34 -6.78
CA ARG A 147 -3.34 15.29 -6.86
C ARG A 147 -4.71 15.77 -6.38
N PHE A 148 -4.72 16.60 -5.34
CA PHE A 148 -5.97 17.20 -4.85
C PHE A 148 -6.62 18.07 -5.91
N GLU A 149 -5.89 19.04 -6.52
CA GLU A 149 -6.48 19.97 -7.49
C GLU A 149 -6.92 19.24 -8.77
N GLU A 150 -6.19 18.22 -9.21
CA GLU A 150 -6.62 17.36 -10.31
C GLU A 150 -7.96 16.66 -10.03
N ALA A 151 -8.12 16.12 -8.81
CA ALA A 151 -9.34 15.41 -8.42
C ALA A 151 -10.48 16.36 -8.02
N ALA A 152 -10.19 17.56 -7.52
CA ALA A 152 -11.20 18.53 -7.09
C ALA A 152 -11.92 19.20 -8.27
N GLY A 153 -11.22 19.41 -9.40
CA GLY A 153 -11.80 20.08 -10.58
C GLY A 153 -13.16 19.49 -11.03
N PRO A 154 -13.27 18.17 -11.26
CA PRO A 154 -14.54 17.52 -11.60
C PRO A 154 -15.63 17.60 -10.54
N LEU A 155 -15.26 17.91 -9.28
CA LEU A 155 -16.20 17.99 -8.16
C LEU A 155 -16.75 19.40 -7.92
N GLU A 156 -16.17 20.40 -8.55
CA GLU A 156 -16.64 21.79 -8.44
C GLU A 156 -18.10 21.93 -8.91
N GLY A 157 -18.98 22.45 -8.04
CA GLY A 157 -20.42 22.52 -8.29
C GLY A 157 -21.19 21.21 -8.07
N VAL A 158 -20.51 20.10 -7.78
CA VAL A 158 -21.12 18.78 -7.47
C VAL A 158 -21.16 18.54 -5.97
N VAL A 159 -20.12 18.93 -5.24
CA VAL A 159 -20.03 18.89 -3.78
C VAL A 159 -20.06 20.30 -3.19
N ASP A 160 -20.37 20.36 -1.90
CA ASP A 160 -20.36 21.63 -1.18
C ASP A 160 -18.96 22.28 -1.27
N SER A 161 -18.93 23.54 -1.71
CA SER A 161 -17.70 24.30 -1.88
C SER A 161 -16.94 24.53 -0.57
N SER A 162 -17.64 24.52 0.58
CA SER A 162 -17.01 24.62 1.90
C SER A 162 -16.10 23.42 2.17
N LEU A 163 -16.53 22.21 1.80
CA LEU A 163 -15.76 20.97 1.98
C LEU A 163 -14.44 20.98 1.18
N LEU A 164 -14.50 21.40 -0.10
CA LEU A 164 -13.29 21.53 -0.91
C LEU A 164 -12.37 22.62 -0.36
N SER A 165 -12.93 23.69 0.17
CA SER A 165 -12.17 24.79 0.78
C SER A 165 -11.45 24.35 2.06
N GLU A 166 -12.11 23.58 2.92
CA GLU A 166 -11.51 23.02 4.14
C GLU A 166 -10.41 22.01 3.81
N ALA A 167 -10.64 21.14 2.82
CA ALA A 167 -9.62 20.21 2.36
C ALA A 167 -8.39 20.95 1.79
N ARG A 168 -8.59 22.03 1.01
CA ARG A 168 -7.49 22.89 0.53
C ARG A 168 -6.71 23.50 1.69
N LEU A 169 -7.40 23.93 2.74
CA LEU A 169 -6.73 24.50 3.91
C LEU A 169 -5.85 23.47 4.65
N LEU A 170 -6.29 22.22 4.76
CA LEU A 170 -5.49 21.14 5.35
C LEU A 170 -4.22 20.87 4.53
N ILE A 171 -4.35 20.85 3.22
CA ILE A 171 -3.21 20.66 2.32
C ILE A 171 -2.25 21.85 2.37
N ALA A 172 -2.78 23.08 2.40
CA ALA A 172 -1.96 24.29 2.56
C ALA A 172 -1.10 24.24 3.83
N ARG A 173 -1.68 23.79 4.96
CA ARG A 173 -0.92 23.59 6.21
C ARG A 173 0.21 22.57 6.06
N ALA A 174 0.01 21.49 5.30
CA ALA A 174 1.09 20.53 5.03
C ALA A 174 2.16 21.14 4.11
N MET A 175 1.79 22.05 3.20
CA MET A 175 2.74 22.77 2.36
C MET A 175 3.62 23.76 3.14
N ASP A 176 3.15 24.24 4.29
CA ASP A 176 3.92 25.12 5.18
C ASP A 176 5.03 24.36 5.94
N LEU A 177 4.97 23.02 5.98
CA LEU A 177 6.06 22.20 6.51
C LEU A 177 7.23 22.22 5.54
N SER A 178 8.35 22.79 5.97
CA SER A 178 9.49 23.17 5.11
C SER A 178 10.20 21.96 4.48
N SER A 179 10.21 20.81 5.14
CA SER A 179 10.79 19.57 4.64
C SER A 179 10.33 18.39 5.47
N LEU A 180 10.11 17.26 4.84
CA LEU A 180 9.67 16.02 5.46
C LEU A 180 10.73 14.94 5.33
N THR A 181 10.84 14.12 6.35
CA THR A 181 11.65 12.90 6.30
C THR A 181 10.82 11.79 5.66
N LEU A 182 11.30 11.29 4.52
CA LEU A 182 10.73 10.17 3.80
C LEU A 182 11.50 8.90 4.12
N VAL A 183 10.78 7.81 4.26
CA VAL A 183 11.30 6.46 4.55
C VAL A 183 10.71 5.46 3.55
N PRO A 184 11.29 4.27 3.39
CA PRO A 184 10.64 3.21 2.63
C PRO A 184 9.31 2.85 3.27
N ALA A 185 8.20 3.33 2.74
CA ALA A 185 6.85 3.11 3.23
C ALA A 185 6.14 2.01 2.42
N HIS A 186 5.30 1.22 3.07
CA HIS A 186 4.47 0.20 2.44
C HIS A 186 3.31 0.79 1.63
N ARG A 187 2.70 1.85 2.15
CA ARG A 187 1.59 2.64 1.57
C ARG A 187 0.25 1.91 1.42
N ASP A 188 0.22 0.62 1.75
CA ASP A 188 -1.00 -0.21 1.83
C ASP A 188 -0.96 -1.06 3.11
N ASN A 189 -0.47 -0.46 4.22
CA ASN A 189 -0.30 -1.16 5.50
C ASN A 189 -1.64 -1.28 6.23
N HIS A 190 -2.19 -2.50 6.26
CA HIS A 190 -3.41 -2.84 7.00
C HIS A 190 -3.55 -4.38 7.14
N PRO A 191 -4.46 -4.89 8.00
CA PRO A 191 -4.60 -6.31 8.32
C PRO A 191 -4.74 -7.27 7.13
N ARG A 192 -5.21 -6.83 5.96
CA ARG A 192 -5.23 -7.67 4.76
C ARG A 192 -3.82 -8.06 4.29
N ASN A 193 -2.84 -7.20 4.53
CA ASN A 193 -1.45 -7.38 4.12
C ASN A 193 -0.56 -7.88 5.28
N TRP A 194 -1.15 -8.26 6.42
CA TRP A 194 -0.47 -8.90 7.53
C TRP A 194 -0.76 -10.40 7.53
N MET A 195 0.23 -11.21 7.21
CA MET A 195 0.15 -12.66 7.33
C MET A 195 0.48 -13.06 8.76
N VAL A 196 -0.44 -13.75 9.43
CA VAL A 196 -0.28 -14.19 10.81
C VAL A 196 -0.27 -15.71 10.87
N ASP A 197 0.80 -16.30 11.42
CA ASP A 197 0.87 -17.74 11.63
C ASP A 197 0.20 -18.16 12.96
N PRO A 198 -0.01 -19.46 13.19
CA PRO A 198 -0.63 -19.97 14.43
C PRO A 198 0.11 -19.58 15.72
N GLY A 199 1.38 -19.20 15.65
CA GLY A 199 2.17 -18.67 16.75
C GLY A 199 1.99 -17.16 16.98
N GLY A 200 1.16 -16.51 16.17
CA GLY A 200 0.93 -15.06 16.22
C GLY A 200 2.12 -14.24 15.72
N HIS A 201 2.95 -14.81 14.86
CA HIS A 201 4.03 -14.07 14.19
C HIS A 201 3.48 -13.33 12.97
N VAL A 202 3.78 -12.03 12.86
CA VAL A 202 3.28 -11.15 11.81
C VAL A 202 4.32 -10.97 10.71
N ARG A 203 3.89 -11.06 9.45
CA ARG A 203 4.69 -10.82 8.25
C ARG A 203 3.96 -9.86 7.32
N LEU A 204 4.69 -9.09 6.52
CA LEU A 204 4.12 -8.17 5.52
C LEU A 204 4.17 -8.76 4.12
N ILE A 205 3.07 -8.55 3.36
CA ILE A 205 2.97 -8.89 1.94
C ILE A 205 2.49 -7.70 1.12
N ASP A 206 2.60 -7.82 -0.19
CA ASP A 206 2.05 -6.89 -1.20
C ASP A 206 2.67 -5.49 -1.19
N PHE A 207 3.92 -5.41 -1.65
CA PHE A 207 4.70 -4.18 -1.72
C PHE A 207 4.50 -3.38 -3.02
N ALA A 208 3.44 -3.67 -3.81
CA ALA A 208 3.19 -3.00 -5.10
C ALA A 208 2.99 -1.48 -4.98
N MET A 209 2.62 -0.99 -3.81
CA MET A 209 2.48 0.44 -3.53
C MET A 209 3.69 1.06 -2.84
N ALA A 210 4.71 0.26 -2.48
CA ALA A 210 5.83 0.72 -1.67
C ALA A 210 6.65 1.80 -2.38
N GLU A 211 6.98 2.86 -1.66
CA GLU A 211 7.75 4.00 -2.16
C GLU A 211 8.30 4.81 -0.97
N TYR A 212 9.24 5.72 -1.23
CA TYR A 212 9.68 6.68 -0.22
C TYR A 212 8.57 7.68 0.08
N ASP A 213 8.03 7.64 1.30
CA ASP A 213 6.97 8.54 1.78
C ASP A 213 7.17 8.86 3.27
N PRO A 214 6.52 9.90 3.83
CA PRO A 214 6.47 10.07 5.28
C PRO A 214 5.87 8.83 5.96
N TRP A 215 6.47 8.42 7.08
CA TRP A 215 6.04 7.23 7.84
C TRP A 215 4.53 7.20 8.14
N ILE A 216 3.94 8.38 8.27
CA ILE A 216 2.53 8.57 8.62
C ILE A 216 1.57 8.01 7.55
N VAL A 217 2.03 7.83 6.30
CA VAL A 217 1.23 7.23 5.23
C VAL A 217 0.86 5.79 5.54
N ASP A 218 1.73 5.08 6.28
CA ASP A 218 1.48 3.69 6.66
C ASP A 218 0.51 3.51 7.84
N VAL A 219 0.09 4.59 8.49
CA VAL A 219 -0.96 4.52 9.50
C VAL A 219 -2.31 5.05 9.02
N PHE A 220 -2.38 5.57 7.80
CA PHE A 220 -3.57 6.17 7.22
C PHE A 220 -4.79 5.22 7.21
N LEU A 221 -4.63 4.02 6.65
CA LEU A 221 -5.70 3.02 6.58
C LEU A 221 -6.06 2.47 7.96
N LEU A 222 -5.07 2.35 8.86
CA LEU A 222 -5.30 1.91 10.24
C LEU A 222 -6.11 2.94 11.01
N GLU A 223 -5.80 4.22 10.86
CA GLU A 223 -6.56 5.30 11.48
C GLU A 223 -7.99 5.33 10.96
N GLN A 224 -8.16 5.24 9.64
CA GLN A 224 -9.46 5.32 8.99
C GLN A 224 -10.38 4.15 9.35
N ASP A 225 -9.89 2.91 9.28
CA ASP A 225 -10.73 1.71 9.29
C ASP A 225 -10.76 1.01 10.66
N TYR A 226 -9.76 1.27 11.55
CA TYR A 226 -9.58 0.54 12.80
C TYR A 226 -9.52 1.43 14.04
N TRP A 227 -8.63 2.42 14.08
CA TRP A 227 -8.33 3.17 15.31
C TRP A 227 -9.48 4.05 15.79
N ARG A 228 -10.35 4.49 14.89
CA ARG A 228 -11.58 5.22 15.25
C ARG A 228 -12.58 4.32 15.97
N THR A 229 -12.62 3.04 15.60
CA THR A 229 -13.51 2.05 16.22
C THR A 229 -12.93 1.53 17.52
N ASP A 230 -11.62 1.25 17.56
CA ASP A 230 -10.89 0.80 18.75
C ASP A 230 -9.57 1.57 18.92
N PRO A 231 -9.55 2.61 19.77
CA PRO A 231 -8.34 3.39 20.04
C PRO A 231 -7.20 2.60 20.70
N GLN A 232 -7.48 1.42 21.30
CA GLN A 232 -6.42 0.58 21.90
C GLN A 232 -5.49 0.02 20.82
N LEU A 233 -6.00 -0.22 19.59
CA LEU A 233 -5.20 -0.65 18.46
C LEU A 233 -4.17 0.40 18.05
N ARG A 234 -4.54 1.70 18.12
CA ARG A 234 -3.60 2.80 17.91
C ARG A 234 -2.47 2.78 18.93
N VAL A 235 -2.82 2.67 20.22
CA VAL A 235 -1.83 2.62 21.31
C VAL A 235 -0.90 1.42 21.11
N ALA A 236 -1.45 0.27 20.79
CA ALA A 236 -0.67 -0.95 20.57
C ALA A 236 0.29 -0.80 19.37
N PHE A 237 -0.20 -0.35 18.23
CA PHE A 237 0.63 -0.18 17.02
C PHE A 237 1.74 0.84 17.26
N LEU A 238 1.43 2.03 17.79
CA LEU A 238 2.41 3.07 18.05
C LEU A 238 3.45 2.66 19.11
N SER A 239 3.03 1.88 20.11
CA SER A 239 3.97 1.27 21.08
C SER A 239 4.93 0.28 20.42
N GLY A 240 4.44 -0.54 19.46
CA GLY A 240 5.30 -1.44 18.69
C GLY A 240 6.22 -0.70 17.73
N TYR A 241 5.72 0.35 17.10
CA TYR A 241 6.49 1.25 16.24
C TYR A 241 7.51 2.10 17.04
N ASP A 242 7.33 2.22 18.36
CA ASP A 242 8.17 2.99 19.29
C ASP A 242 8.27 4.49 18.91
N ARG A 243 7.12 5.10 18.62
CA ARG A 243 7.02 6.52 18.27
C ARG A 243 5.65 7.07 18.65
N GLU A 244 5.63 8.29 19.17
CA GLU A 244 4.42 9.09 19.32
C GLU A 244 4.18 9.95 18.06
N MET A 245 2.92 10.26 17.81
CA MET A 245 2.55 11.17 16.73
C MET A 245 2.74 12.62 17.17
N THR A 246 3.42 13.39 16.34
CA THR A 246 3.61 14.84 16.53
C THR A 246 2.47 15.63 15.88
N ASP A 247 2.39 16.94 16.16
CA ASP A 247 1.43 17.83 15.49
C ASP A 247 1.69 17.89 13.98
N GLU A 248 2.96 17.82 13.55
CA GLU A 248 3.32 17.77 12.12
C GLU A 248 2.84 16.46 11.48
N ASP A 249 2.97 15.31 12.16
CA ASP A 249 2.44 14.03 11.69
C ASP A 249 0.93 14.10 11.53
N LEU A 250 0.21 14.75 12.45
CA LEU A 250 -1.24 14.93 12.37
C LEU A 250 -1.65 15.85 11.22
N ILE A 251 -0.89 16.91 10.94
CA ILE A 251 -1.12 17.79 9.78
C ILE A 251 -0.97 16.98 8.48
N MET A 252 0.11 16.19 8.36
CA MET A 252 0.34 15.34 7.19
C MET A 252 -0.74 14.27 7.02
N LEU A 253 -1.13 13.60 8.10
CA LEU A 253 -2.20 12.60 8.07
C LEU A 253 -3.51 13.19 7.57
N LYS A 254 -3.90 14.37 8.07
CA LYS A 254 -5.10 15.08 7.62
C LYS A 254 -5.03 15.50 6.16
N ALA A 255 -3.88 16.01 5.70
CA ALA A 255 -3.70 16.35 4.30
C ALA A 255 -3.82 15.10 3.41
N HIS A 256 -3.25 13.97 3.82
CA HIS A 256 -3.36 12.71 3.10
C HIS A 256 -4.82 12.20 3.06
N HIS A 257 -5.55 12.28 4.17
CA HIS A 257 -6.98 11.98 4.21
C HIS A 257 -7.78 12.87 3.26
N ALA A 258 -7.50 14.19 3.23
CA ALA A 258 -8.17 15.14 2.35
C ALA A 258 -7.99 14.76 0.88
N VAL A 259 -6.76 14.47 0.47
CA VAL A 259 -6.46 14.01 -0.90
C VAL A 259 -7.18 12.71 -1.21
N SER A 260 -7.09 11.71 -0.32
CA SER A 260 -7.68 10.39 -0.53
C SER A 260 -9.21 10.45 -0.64
N ALA A 261 -9.86 11.26 0.20
CA ALA A 261 -11.30 11.46 0.17
C ALA A 261 -11.76 12.12 -1.15
N VAL A 262 -11.07 13.18 -1.60
CA VAL A 262 -11.40 13.88 -2.84
C VAL A 262 -11.14 13.01 -4.06
N VAL A 263 -10.01 12.31 -4.12
CA VAL A 263 -9.68 11.35 -5.20
C VAL A 263 -10.72 10.21 -5.26
N SER A 264 -11.08 9.64 -4.11
CA SER A 264 -12.09 8.60 -4.02
C SER A 264 -13.46 9.11 -4.52
N LEU A 265 -13.86 10.29 -4.09
CA LEU A 265 -15.15 10.89 -4.50
C LEU A 265 -15.15 11.20 -6.00
N ALA A 266 -14.07 11.77 -6.55
CA ALA A 266 -13.94 12.04 -7.98
C ALA A 266 -14.05 10.75 -8.82
N SER A 267 -13.43 9.66 -8.37
CA SER A 267 -13.51 8.36 -9.04
C SER A 267 -14.94 7.79 -9.04
N THR A 268 -15.78 8.17 -8.09
CA THR A 268 -17.17 7.69 -7.94
C THR A 268 -18.22 8.58 -8.62
N THR A 269 -17.85 9.75 -9.14
CA THR A 269 -18.78 10.62 -9.89
C THR A 269 -19.07 10.09 -11.29
N GLY A 270 -18.28 9.13 -11.80
CA GLY A 270 -18.54 8.41 -13.03
C GLY A 270 -19.72 7.44 -12.95
N SER A 271 -20.31 7.10 -14.11
CA SER A 271 -21.49 6.21 -14.23
C SER A 271 -21.25 4.76 -13.77
N SER A 272 -19.98 4.34 -13.62
CA SER A 272 -19.59 2.95 -13.29
C SER A 272 -19.43 2.68 -11.78
N ALA A 273 -19.41 3.71 -10.93
CA ALA A 273 -19.22 3.52 -9.50
C ALA A 273 -20.44 2.93 -8.80
N THR A 274 -20.22 1.94 -7.97
CA THR A 274 -21.26 1.29 -7.15
C THR A 274 -21.79 2.25 -6.08
N LYS A 275 -23.02 1.97 -5.59
CA LYS A 275 -23.60 2.72 -4.47
C LYS A 275 -22.72 2.66 -3.21
N LEU A 276 -22.04 1.52 -2.99
CA LEU A 276 -21.18 1.32 -1.82
C LEU A 276 -19.90 2.18 -1.91
N GLU A 277 -19.28 2.26 -3.09
CA GLU A 277 -18.10 3.12 -3.30
C GLU A 277 -18.44 4.59 -3.06
N LYS A 278 -19.59 5.04 -3.56
CA LYS A 278 -20.09 6.40 -3.33
C LYS A 278 -20.31 6.70 -1.85
N LEU A 279 -20.88 5.75 -1.10
CA LEU A 279 -21.10 5.89 0.33
C LEU A 279 -19.77 5.95 1.10
N LYS A 280 -18.83 5.05 0.79
CA LYS A 280 -17.50 5.05 1.43
C LYS A 280 -16.73 6.33 1.17
N ALA A 281 -16.72 6.82 -0.09
CA ALA A 281 -16.06 8.07 -0.44
C ALA A 281 -16.66 9.26 0.34
N ARG A 282 -17.98 9.30 0.50
CA ARG A 282 -18.66 10.34 1.29
C ARG A 282 -18.34 10.22 2.77
N ASP A 283 -18.34 9.01 3.33
CA ASP A 283 -18.04 8.75 4.74
C ASP A 283 -16.59 9.16 5.08
N MET A 284 -15.64 8.89 4.17
CA MET A 284 -14.26 9.39 4.28
C MET A 284 -14.23 10.92 4.36
N PHE A 285 -15.05 11.60 3.57
CA PHE A 285 -15.10 13.06 3.52
C PHE A 285 -15.75 13.63 4.79
N ASP A 286 -16.88 13.08 5.22
CA ASP A 286 -17.59 13.51 6.43
C ASP A 286 -16.73 13.26 7.69
N SER A 287 -15.97 12.18 7.72
CA SER A 287 -15.07 11.88 8.84
C SER A 287 -13.84 12.79 8.89
N LEU A 288 -13.40 13.32 7.75
CA LEU A 288 -12.32 14.33 7.70
C LEU A 288 -12.69 15.58 8.51
N LEU A 289 -13.95 16.00 8.45
CA LEU A 289 -14.46 17.17 9.17
C LEU A 289 -14.59 16.92 10.68
N GLY A 290 -14.82 15.67 11.08
CA GLY A 290 -14.89 15.24 12.49
C GLY A 290 -13.52 15.02 13.17
N MET A 291 -12.42 15.11 12.43
CA MET A 291 -11.07 14.98 13.00
C MET A 291 -10.72 16.18 13.89
N THR A 292 -11.17 16.15 15.13
CA THR A 292 -10.72 17.10 16.15
C THR A 292 -9.22 16.90 16.40
N LEU A 293 -8.47 17.99 16.41
CA LEU A 293 -7.12 18.01 16.99
C LEU A 293 -7.28 17.77 18.49
N PHE A 294 -6.81 16.64 19.00
CA PHE A 294 -6.67 16.42 20.43
C PHE A 294 -5.30 16.90 20.88
#